data_66387868f3988dd26ab7201a8e047e35
#
_entry.id   66387868f3988dd26ab7201a8e047e35
#
_cell.length_a   1.000
_cell.length_b   1.000
_cell.length_c   1.000
_cell.angle_alpha   90.00
_cell.angle_beta   90.00
_cell.angle_gamma   90.00
#
_symmetry.space_group_name_H-M   'P 1'
#
loop_
_entity.id
_entity.type
_entity.pdbx_description
1 polymer ?
#
loop_
_entity_poly.entity_id
_entity_poly.type
_entity_poly.pdbx_seq_one_letter_code
_entity_poly.pdbx_strand_id
1 'polypeptide(L)'
;MLKIAPYLPQYRDQIVDLILTIQQKEFQVPITIEDQPDLLEIDQFYQQLNGQFWVALNIENEVVGSIALIDNGQSFGTIRKMFVRADMRGKERGVAAALFGTLERKALNNGMSALYLGTVHKLKASHRFYTKNGFTEISKSDLPLHYPLMAVDTMFFKKEL
;
A
#
# COMPACT_ATOMS: atom_id res chain seq x y z
N MET A 1 20.06 8.80 0.56
CA MET A 1 19.88 7.42 0.07
C MET A 1 18.58 6.84 0.61
N LEU A 2 17.85 6.17 -0.22
CA LEU A 2 16.56 5.59 0.16
C LEU A 2 16.75 4.19 0.76
N LYS A 3 16.02 3.90 1.83
CA LYS A 3 16.03 2.58 2.46
C LYS A 3 14.60 2.08 2.63
N ILE A 4 14.34 0.85 2.24
CA ILE A 4 13.07 0.17 2.52
C ILE A 4 13.26 -0.74 3.71
N ALA A 5 12.41 -0.62 4.71
CA ALA A 5 12.51 -1.38 5.95
C ALA A 5 11.14 -1.87 6.42
N PRO A 6 11.07 -3.03 7.09
CA PRO A 6 9.83 -3.45 7.73
C PRO A 6 9.40 -2.45 8.81
N TYR A 7 8.10 -2.39 9.04
CA TYR A 7 7.54 -1.55 10.08
C TYR A 7 8.14 -1.89 11.45
N LEU A 8 8.43 -0.83 12.21
CA LEU A 8 8.74 -0.91 13.64
C LEU A 8 7.85 0.10 14.38
N PRO A 9 7.51 -0.15 15.66
CA PRO A 9 6.63 0.75 16.40
C PRO A 9 7.06 2.21 16.44
N GLN A 10 8.36 2.47 16.33
CA GLN A 10 8.89 3.83 16.32
C GLN A 10 8.45 4.65 15.09
N TYR A 11 7.98 3.99 14.03
CA TYR A 11 7.53 4.68 12.81
C TYR A 11 6.04 4.97 12.80
N ARG A 12 5.26 4.46 13.76
CA ARG A 12 3.80 4.54 13.72
C ARG A 12 3.27 5.95 13.54
N ASP A 13 3.74 6.88 14.37
CA ASP A 13 3.21 8.25 14.34
C ASP A 13 3.54 8.95 13.02
N GLN A 14 4.73 8.73 12.48
CA GLN A 14 5.11 9.27 11.17
C GLN A 14 4.26 8.66 10.05
N ILE A 15 3.95 7.37 10.11
CA ILE A 15 3.10 6.70 9.13
C ILE A 15 1.69 7.28 9.15
N VAL A 16 1.10 7.41 10.33
CA VAL A 16 -0.24 7.98 10.49
C VAL A 16 -0.28 9.41 9.93
N ASP A 17 0.70 10.23 10.28
CA ASP A 17 0.78 11.61 9.79
C ASP A 17 0.93 11.65 8.28
N LEU A 18 1.81 10.85 7.70
CA LEU A 18 2.02 10.77 6.25
C LEU A 18 0.72 10.41 5.52
N ILE A 19 0.07 9.34 5.96
CA ILE A 19 -1.11 8.81 5.27
C ILE A 19 -2.29 9.77 5.39
N LEU A 20 -2.58 10.28 6.60
CA LEU A 20 -3.68 11.22 6.80
C LEU A 20 -3.45 12.53 6.06
N THR A 21 -2.21 13.03 6.02
CA THR A 21 -1.88 14.24 5.27
C THR A 21 -2.20 14.06 3.78
N ILE A 22 -1.80 12.94 3.19
CA ILE A 22 -2.08 12.66 1.78
C ILE A 22 -3.58 12.50 1.55
N GLN A 23 -4.23 11.69 2.37
CA GLN A 23 -5.66 11.40 2.20
C GLN A 23 -6.53 12.65 2.41
N GLN A 24 -6.37 13.32 3.53
CA GLN A 24 -7.28 14.38 3.95
C GLN A 24 -6.92 15.74 3.36
N LYS A 25 -5.63 16.13 3.46
CA LYS A 25 -5.20 17.48 3.08
C LYS A 25 -4.87 17.58 1.61
N GLU A 26 -4.16 16.61 1.06
CA GLU A 26 -3.72 16.68 -0.33
C GLU A 26 -4.85 16.34 -1.30
N PHE A 27 -5.59 15.26 -1.05
CA PHE A 27 -6.59 14.74 -1.99
C PHE A 27 -8.03 14.84 -1.49
N GLN A 28 -8.26 15.35 -0.28
CA GLN A 28 -9.61 15.53 0.30
C GLN A 28 -10.47 14.27 0.23
N VAL A 29 -9.87 13.13 0.53
CA VAL A 29 -10.59 11.87 0.67
C VAL A 29 -11.30 11.86 2.04
N PRO A 30 -12.60 11.57 2.10
CA PRO A 30 -13.35 11.63 3.37
C PRO A 30 -13.12 10.39 4.22
N ILE A 31 -11.90 10.22 4.70
CA ILE A 31 -11.49 9.09 5.54
C ILE A 31 -10.75 9.63 6.77
N THR A 32 -10.99 9.00 7.93
CA THR A 32 -10.39 9.37 9.20
C THR A 32 -9.54 8.24 9.75
N ILE A 33 -8.82 8.50 10.86
CA ILE A 33 -8.07 7.44 11.54
C ILE A 33 -9.00 6.37 12.11
N GLU A 34 -10.20 6.75 12.53
CA GLU A 34 -11.20 5.82 13.05
C GLU A 34 -11.69 4.84 11.98
N ASP A 35 -11.64 5.25 10.72
CA ASP A 35 -11.97 4.37 9.58
C ASP A 35 -10.84 3.42 9.23
N GLN A 36 -9.67 3.58 9.83
CA GLN A 36 -8.45 2.83 9.54
C GLN A 36 -7.77 2.35 10.84
N PRO A 37 -8.47 1.57 11.66
CA PRO A 37 -7.88 1.13 12.94
C PRO A 37 -6.62 0.28 12.74
N ASP A 38 -6.42 -0.30 11.57
CA ASP A 38 -5.21 -1.04 11.22
C ASP A 38 -3.94 -0.20 11.37
N LEU A 39 -4.02 1.12 11.16
CA LEU A 39 -2.87 2.00 11.30
C LEU A 39 -2.39 2.17 12.74
N LEU A 40 -3.24 1.86 13.72
CA LEU A 40 -2.88 1.90 15.13
C LEU A 40 -2.39 0.54 15.65
N GLU A 41 -2.54 -0.52 14.86
CA GLU A 41 -2.16 -1.88 15.22
C GLU A 41 -1.48 -2.59 14.04
N ILE A 42 -0.50 -1.93 13.44
CA ILE A 42 0.15 -2.39 12.21
C ILE A 42 0.77 -3.78 12.38
N ASP A 43 1.43 -4.02 13.50
CA ASP A 43 2.04 -5.32 13.78
C ASP A 43 0.98 -6.44 13.76
N GLN A 44 -0.08 -6.27 14.52
CA GLN A 44 -1.13 -7.29 14.63
C GLN A 44 -1.88 -7.48 13.32
N PHE A 45 -2.15 -6.39 12.62
CA PHE A 45 -3.00 -6.42 11.42
C PHE A 45 -2.26 -6.96 10.19
N TYR A 46 -0.98 -6.65 10.06
CA TYR A 46 -0.21 -7.03 8.87
C TYR A 46 0.88 -8.05 9.14
N GLN A 47 1.71 -7.80 10.15
CA GLN A 47 2.94 -8.58 10.34
C GLN A 47 2.69 -9.96 10.94
N GLN A 48 1.69 -10.09 11.81
CA GLN A 48 1.39 -11.37 12.48
C GLN A 48 0.63 -12.36 11.61
N LEU A 49 0.14 -11.94 10.44
CA LEU A 49 -0.74 -12.74 9.59
C LEU A 49 -0.12 -13.11 8.23
N ASN A 50 1.18 -13.37 8.19
CA ASN A 50 1.94 -13.67 6.96
C ASN A 50 2.02 -12.51 5.97
N GLY A 51 1.46 -11.37 6.31
CA GLY A 51 1.63 -10.15 5.54
C GLY A 51 2.87 -9.40 5.98
N GLN A 52 2.95 -8.15 5.60
CA GLN A 52 4.00 -7.25 6.06
C GLN A 52 3.59 -5.81 5.81
N PHE A 53 4.25 -4.91 6.51
CA PHE A 53 4.14 -3.47 6.29
C PHE A 53 5.55 -2.90 6.19
N TRP A 54 5.82 -2.14 5.13
CA TRP A 54 7.15 -1.54 4.92
C TRP A 54 7.06 -0.03 4.90
N VAL A 55 8.14 0.60 5.29
CA VAL A 55 8.34 2.04 5.17
C VAL A 55 9.52 2.32 4.25
N ALA A 56 9.45 3.45 3.57
CA ALA A 56 10.59 4.03 2.87
C ALA A 56 11.16 5.13 3.75
N LEU A 57 12.46 5.07 4.01
CA LEU A 57 13.16 6.02 4.86
C LEU A 57 14.14 6.83 4.01
N ASN A 58 14.19 8.14 4.24
CA ASN A 58 15.21 8.99 3.60
C ASN A 58 16.52 8.93 4.40
N ILE A 59 17.50 9.72 3.97
CA ILE A 59 18.82 9.75 4.62
C ILE A 59 18.75 10.20 6.08
N GLU A 60 17.72 10.94 6.46
CA GLU A 60 17.50 11.43 7.82
C GLU A 60 16.64 10.47 8.64
N ASN A 61 16.36 9.28 8.14
CA ASN A 61 15.50 8.26 8.75
C ASN A 61 14.06 8.72 8.96
N GLU A 62 13.59 9.65 8.14
CA GLU A 62 12.19 10.04 8.13
C GLU A 62 11.39 9.09 7.24
N VAL A 63 10.15 8.78 7.63
CA VAL A 63 9.23 7.99 6.83
C VAL A 63 8.71 8.85 5.67
N VAL A 64 9.07 8.46 4.46
CA VAL A 64 8.66 9.17 3.22
C VAL A 64 7.75 8.34 2.35
N GLY A 65 7.47 7.11 2.73
CA GLY A 65 6.55 6.25 1.99
C GLY A 65 6.16 5.02 2.78
N SER A 66 5.11 4.34 2.33
CA SER A 66 4.60 3.14 2.96
C SER A 66 3.98 2.21 1.92
N ILE A 67 3.93 0.91 2.25
CA ILE A 67 3.16 -0.09 1.52
C ILE A 67 2.89 -1.27 2.44
N ALA A 68 1.74 -1.92 2.27
CA ALA A 68 1.36 -3.07 3.07
C ALA A 68 0.83 -4.20 2.21
N LEU A 69 1.10 -5.43 2.65
CA LEU A 69 0.62 -6.66 2.02
C LEU A 69 -0.22 -7.43 3.02
N ILE A 70 -1.42 -7.80 2.62
CA ILE A 70 -2.26 -8.78 3.33
C ILE A 70 -2.18 -10.10 2.57
N ASP A 71 -1.83 -11.18 3.26
CA ASP A 71 -1.93 -12.53 2.70
C ASP A 71 -3.35 -13.04 2.96
N ASN A 72 -4.11 -13.23 1.90
CA ASN A 72 -5.51 -13.65 2.00
C ASN A 72 -5.69 -15.16 2.09
N GLY A 73 -4.59 -15.93 2.08
CA GLY A 73 -4.64 -17.37 2.32
C GLY A 73 -5.13 -18.24 1.17
N GLN A 74 -5.42 -17.65 0.01
CA GLN A 74 -5.94 -18.36 -1.17
C GLN A 74 -5.07 -18.11 -2.39
N SER A 75 -3.77 -18.07 -2.20
CA SER A 75 -2.77 -17.80 -3.23
C SER A 75 -2.87 -16.39 -3.81
N PHE A 76 -3.51 -15.47 -3.12
CA PHE A 76 -3.49 -14.07 -3.52
C PHE A 76 -3.22 -13.14 -2.34
N GLY A 77 -2.69 -11.96 -2.64
CA GLY A 77 -2.45 -10.92 -1.68
C GLY A 77 -3.18 -9.64 -2.03
N THR A 78 -3.39 -8.80 -1.03
CA THR A 78 -3.97 -7.47 -1.18
C THR A 78 -2.94 -6.43 -0.83
N ILE A 79 -2.75 -5.44 -1.72
CA ILE A 79 -1.90 -4.29 -1.46
C ILE A 79 -2.74 -3.21 -0.78
N ARG A 80 -2.19 -2.65 0.28
CA ARG A 80 -2.79 -1.53 1.01
C ARG A 80 -1.76 -0.49 1.38
N LYS A 81 -2.25 0.69 1.73
CA LYS A 81 -1.45 1.76 2.35
C LYS A 81 -0.22 2.13 1.53
N MET A 82 -0.36 2.14 0.21
CA MET A 82 0.71 2.58 -0.67
C MET A 82 0.65 4.09 -0.82
N PHE A 83 1.59 4.78 -0.17
CA PHE A 83 1.67 6.24 -0.17
C PHE A 83 3.12 6.68 -0.26
N VAL A 84 3.35 7.80 -0.94
CA VAL A 84 4.67 8.43 -1.04
C VAL A 84 4.49 9.93 -0.77
N ARG A 85 5.34 10.48 0.09
CA ARG A 85 5.32 11.91 0.42
C ARG A 85 5.51 12.74 -0.85
N ALA A 86 4.76 13.83 -0.96
CA ALA A 86 4.66 14.60 -2.21
C ALA A 86 6.03 15.00 -2.78
N ASP A 87 6.95 15.45 -1.93
CA ASP A 87 8.30 15.88 -2.35
C ASP A 87 9.23 14.73 -2.74
N MET A 88 8.82 13.49 -2.47
CA MET A 88 9.60 12.29 -2.78
C MET A 88 9.01 11.47 -3.93
N ARG A 89 8.00 12.01 -4.60
CA ARG A 89 7.38 11.35 -5.76
C ARG A 89 8.22 11.57 -7.02
N GLY A 90 7.99 10.72 -7.99
CA GLY A 90 8.61 10.83 -9.29
C GLY A 90 9.46 9.61 -9.62
N LYS A 91 9.51 9.31 -10.91
CA LYS A 91 10.20 8.13 -11.43
C LYS A 91 11.69 8.14 -11.07
N GLU A 92 12.33 9.29 -11.12
CA GLU A 92 13.75 9.46 -10.84
C GLU A 92 14.10 9.21 -9.36
N ARG A 93 13.15 9.38 -8.45
CA ARG A 93 13.37 9.09 -7.02
C ARG A 93 13.17 7.62 -6.70
N GLY A 94 12.32 6.93 -7.46
CA GLY A 94 12.13 5.49 -7.37
C GLY A 94 11.53 4.95 -6.09
N VAL A 95 10.87 5.80 -5.27
CA VAL A 95 10.34 5.36 -3.97
C VAL A 95 9.21 4.34 -4.16
N ALA A 96 8.22 4.65 -5.00
CA ALA A 96 7.10 3.74 -5.26
C ALA A 96 7.59 2.42 -5.85
N ALA A 97 8.52 2.46 -6.80
CA ALA A 97 9.08 1.27 -7.41
C ALA A 97 9.82 0.39 -6.40
N ALA A 98 10.57 1.00 -5.49
CA ALA A 98 11.30 0.27 -4.44
C ALA A 98 10.35 -0.39 -3.45
N LEU A 99 9.33 0.31 -3.02
CA LEU A 99 8.30 -0.23 -2.12
C LEU A 99 7.57 -1.40 -2.77
N PHE A 100 7.08 -1.20 -3.99
CA PHE A 100 6.35 -2.25 -4.70
C PHE A 100 7.23 -3.46 -4.99
N GLY A 101 8.46 -3.26 -5.42
CA GLY A 101 9.40 -4.36 -5.68
C GLY A 101 9.65 -5.22 -4.44
N THR A 102 9.76 -4.58 -3.28
CA THR A 102 9.92 -5.29 -2.00
C THR A 102 8.69 -6.13 -1.68
N LEU A 103 7.50 -5.55 -1.83
CA LEU A 103 6.23 -6.26 -1.63
C LEU A 103 6.09 -7.44 -2.60
N GLU A 104 6.39 -7.21 -3.87
CA GLU A 104 6.24 -8.25 -4.90
C GLU A 104 7.13 -9.45 -4.62
N ARG A 105 8.37 -9.23 -4.18
CA ARG A 105 9.27 -10.33 -3.78
C ARG A 105 8.69 -11.13 -2.63
N LYS A 106 8.11 -10.46 -1.63
CA LYS A 106 7.47 -11.15 -0.50
C LYS A 106 6.27 -11.97 -0.98
N ALA A 107 5.44 -11.42 -1.86
CA ALA A 107 4.28 -12.11 -2.40
C ALA A 107 4.70 -13.38 -3.15
N LEU A 108 5.71 -13.28 -4.00
CA LEU A 108 6.26 -14.42 -4.73
C LEU A 108 6.83 -15.48 -3.78
N ASN A 109 7.56 -15.06 -2.75
CA ASN A 109 8.13 -15.97 -1.75
C ASN A 109 7.04 -16.68 -0.94
N ASN A 110 5.89 -16.03 -0.76
CA ASN A 110 4.74 -16.65 -0.08
C ASN A 110 3.92 -17.56 -1.01
N GLY A 111 4.30 -17.68 -2.28
CA GLY A 111 3.58 -18.54 -3.24
C GLY A 111 2.31 -17.91 -3.79
N MET A 112 2.18 -16.59 -3.72
CA MET A 112 1.00 -15.91 -4.28
C MET A 112 1.04 -15.94 -5.79
N SER A 113 -0.14 -16.11 -6.42
CA SER A 113 -0.30 -16.11 -7.87
C SER A 113 -0.89 -14.82 -8.39
N ALA A 114 -1.43 -13.97 -7.52
CA ALA A 114 -2.04 -12.70 -7.91
C ALA A 114 -2.00 -11.69 -6.78
N LEU A 115 -1.97 -10.41 -7.15
CA LEU A 115 -2.12 -9.27 -6.26
C LEU A 115 -3.34 -8.46 -6.65
N TYR A 116 -4.08 -8.01 -5.68
CA TYR A 116 -5.24 -7.15 -5.86
C TYR A 116 -5.07 -5.87 -5.06
N LEU A 117 -5.72 -4.81 -5.48
CA LEU A 117 -5.80 -3.58 -4.72
C LEU A 117 -7.07 -2.81 -5.04
N GLY A 118 -7.49 -1.99 -4.09
CA GLY A 118 -8.54 -0.99 -4.28
C GLY A 118 -7.96 0.40 -4.07
N THR A 119 -8.50 1.38 -4.76
CA THR A 119 -8.08 2.77 -4.67
C THR A 119 -9.25 3.70 -4.98
N VAL A 120 -9.02 5.01 -4.90
CA VAL A 120 -10.03 6.02 -5.19
C VAL A 120 -9.69 6.74 -6.49
N HIS A 121 -10.71 7.26 -7.19
CA HIS A 121 -10.53 7.95 -8.47
C HIS A 121 -9.61 9.15 -8.40
N LYS A 122 -9.54 9.82 -7.26
CA LYS A 122 -8.73 11.03 -7.08
C LYS A 122 -7.23 10.77 -7.19
N LEU A 123 -6.77 9.55 -6.91
CA LEU A 123 -5.33 9.20 -6.87
C LEU A 123 -4.82 8.77 -8.25
N LYS A 124 -4.95 9.63 -9.24
CA LYS A 124 -4.65 9.31 -10.65
C LYS A 124 -3.20 8.92 -10.93
N ALA A 125 -2.25 9.50 -10.22
CA ALA A 125 -0.84 9.14 -10.39
C ALA A 125 -0.57 7.69 -9.97
N SER A 126 -1.29 7.22 -8.94
CA SER A 126 -1.22 5.82 -8.51
C SER A 126 -1.75 4.88 -9.59
N HIS A 127 -2.85 5.26 -10.26
CA HIS A 127 -3.42 4.44 -11.34
C HIS A 127 -2.41 4.22 -12.45
N ARG A 128 -1.71 5.26 -12.87
CA ARG A 128 -0.66 5.16 -13.90
C ARG A 128 0.47 4.25 -13.44
N PHE A 129 0.88 4.36 -12.19
CA PHE A 129 1.91 3.50 -11.63
C PHE A 129 1.49 2.02 -11.67
N TYR A 130 0.28 1.71 -11.25
CA TYR A 130 -0.21 0.33 -11.26
C TYR A 130 -0.26 -0.24 -12.67
N THR A 131 -0.79 0.51 -13.62
CA THR A 131 -0.86 0.08 -15.02
C THR A 131 0.54 -0.19 -15.59
N LYS A 132 1.49 0.68 -15.31
CA LYS A 132 2.88 0.48 -15.76
C LYS A 132 3.55 -0.73 -15.14
N ASN A 133 3.10 -1.15 -13.97
CA ASN A 133 3.68 -2.29 -13.27
C ASN A 133 2.88 -3.59 -13.47
N GLY A 134 2.06 -3.64 -14.49
CA GLY A 134 1.41 -4.88 -14.91
C GLY A 134 0.02 -5.11 -14.32
N PHE A 135 -0.54 -4.13 -13.65
CA PHE A 135 -1.91 -4.22 -13.13
C PHE A 135 -2.91 -3.88 -14.22
N THR A 136 -4.05 -4.56 -14.18
CA THR A 136 -5.20 -4.31 -15.04
C THR A 136 -6.38 -3.90 -14.16
N GLU A 137 -7.11 -2.88 -14.58
CA GLU A 137 -8.33 -2.49 -13.88
C GLU A 137 -9.39 -3.58 -14.04
N ILE A 138 -10.09 -3.91 -12.93
CA ILE A 138 -11.17 -4.90 -12.91
C ILE A 138 -12.41 -4.29 -12.27
N SER A 139 -13.57 -4.95 -12.48
CA SER A 139 -14.79 -4.58 -11.81
C SER A 139 -14.80 -5.05 -10.37
N LYS A 140 -15.57 -4.37 -9.50
CA LYS A 140 -15.76 -4.83 -8.12
C LYS A 140 -16.27 -6.27 -8.08
N SER A 141 -17.11 -6.66 -9.03
CA SER A 141 -17.64 -8.02 -9.12
C SER A 141 -16.59 -9.08 -9.46
N ASP A 142 -15.43 -8.67 -9.96
CA ASP A 142 -14.32 -9.58 -10.29
C ASP A 142 -13.37 -9.80 -9.10
N LEU A 143 -13.61 -9.14 -7.97
CA LEU A 143 -12.80 -9.34 -6.77
C LEU A 143 -13.01 -10.76 -6.23
N PRO A 144 -11.94 -11.38 -5.69
CA PRO A 144 -12.08 -12.72 -5.14
C PRO A 144 -12.92 -12.71 -3.87
N LEU A 145 -13.49 -13.86 -3.56
CA LEU A 145 -14.21 -14.07 -2.32
C LEU A 145 -13.26 -13.77 -1.14
N HIS A 146 -13.77 -13.11 -0.12
CA HIS A 146 -12.99 -12.69 1.06
C HIS A 146 -11.97 -11.58 0.81
N TYR A 147 -12.08 -10.86 -0.33
CA TYR A 147 -11.28 -9.66 -0.52
C TYR A 147 -11.60 -8.64 0.59
N PRO A 148 -10.57 -8.08 1.28
CA PRO A 148 -10.79 -7.14 2.39
C PRO A 148 -11.17 -5.75 1.86
N LEU A 149 -12.44 -5.58 1.54
CA LEU A 149 -12.97 -4.36 0.92
C LEU A 149 -12.95 -3.18 1.88
N MET A 150 -12.50 -2.02 1.38
CA MET A 150 -12.62 -0.74 2.10
C MET A 150 -13.75 0.10 1.48
N ALA A 151 -14.55 0.73 2.35
CA ALA A 151 -15.75 1.46 1.91
C ALA A 151 -15.45 2.61 0.96
N VAL A 152 -14.27 3.25 1.08
CA VAL A 152 -13.92 4.40 0.23
C VAL A 152 -13.43 4.00 -1.16
N ASP A 153 -13.07 2.74 -1.38
CA ASP A 153 -12.48 2.32 -2.64
C ASP A 153 -13.52 2.28 -3.76
N THR A 154 -13.16 2.86 -4.90
CA THR A 154 -14.04 2.98 -6.06
C THR A 154 -13.45 2.37 -7.33
N MET A 155 -12.16 2.04 -7.33
CA MET A 155 -11.47 1.40 -8.45
C MET A 155 -10.66 0.22 -7.93
N PHE A 156 -10.59 -0.84 -8.74
CA PHE A 156 -9.92 -2.07 -8.35
C PHE A 156 -8.99 -2.55 -9.45
N PHE A 157 -7.85 -3.11 -9.06
CA PHE A 157 -6.83 -3.58 -9.99
C PHE A 157 -6.33 -4.96 -9.58
N LYS A 158 -5.86 -5.71 -10.57
CA LYS A 158 -5.30 -7.05 -10.40
C LYS A 158 -4.02 -7.19 -11.18
N LYS A 159 -3.03 -7.89 -10.61
CA LYS A 159 -1.83 -8.32 -11.31
C LYS A 159 -1.63 -9.82 -11.12
N GLU A 160 -1.46 -10.55 -12.22
CA GLU A 160 -0.99 -11.94 -12.17
C GLU A 160 0.51 -11.96 -11.89
N LEU A 161 0.94 -12.85 -11.03
CA LEU A 161 2.35 -12.99 -10.68
C LEU A 161 3.02 -14.15 -11.42
#